data_ab763c28e3ecea77beeeaa252f5ebfd1
#
_entry.id   ab763c28e3ecea77beeeaa252f5ebfd1
#
_cell.length_a   1.000
_cell.length_b   1.000
_cell.length_c   1.000
_cell.angle_alpha   90.00
_cell.angle_beta   90.00
_cell.angle_gamma   90.00
#
_symmetry.space_group_name_H-M   'P 1'
#
loop_
_entity.id
_entity.type
_entity.pdbx_description
1 polymer ?
#
loop_
_entity_poly.entity_id
_entity_poly.type
_entity_poly.pdbx_seq_one_letter_code
_entity_poly.pdbx_strand_id
1 'polypeptide(L)'
;MTMDELAQLQRDLEEKTSEAERQKQALAALAKEQAEATRQIEGLTMAVVVAEADRQNLKKETEDLKTQVQTERTERASVELSNTQLAQGVGQLAQKSGELTREIRDNRPVNANVLFDDFQRNQVVASFSASHRGLFGPTPVARRIPTVFTTDGRRVYALMHVEDTIFSFETPGDDWTQVSVTFERAPSYHTPAASVEFLGIDPRIVVVPISADQASALGAKVYSIARDPFKFPDAVLINASGKGYGTVGFKLDPERPGYVRVDNRLFKRIFGDFAPSRGDLVFSQTGALLGIMVNSDFCALIGNFSPAASIATGGGTAAQGTGGLVDGLSARVRSLPLQLQ
;
A
#
# COMPACT_ATOMS: atom_id res chain seq x y z
N MET A 1 2.82 -37.03 -29.20
CA MET A 1 2.52 -35.61 -29.02
C MET A 1 1.07 -35.39 -29.41
N THR A 2 0.21 -35.21 -28.44
CA THR A 2 -1.23 -35.01 -28.65
C THR A 2 -1.52 -33.59 -29.11
N MET A 3 -2.64 -33.35 -29.81
CA MET A 3 -3.04 -32.01 -30.26
C MET A 3 -3.17 -31.02 -29.09
N ASP A 4 -3.49 -31.53 -27.90
CA ASP A 4 -3.58 -30.71 -26.67
C ASP A 4 -2.20 -30.26 -26.18
N GLU A 5 -1.18 -31.11 -26.29
CA GLU A 5 0.20 -30.72 -25.93
C GLU A 5 0.75 -29.63 -26.85
N LEU A 6 0.41 -29.71 -28.16
CA LEU A 6 0.78 -28.69 -29.13
C LEU A 6 0.07 -27.35 -28.87
N ALA A 7 -1.21 -27.40 -28.51
CA ALA A 7 -1.99 -26.21 -28.16
C ALA A 7 -1.53 -25.58 -26.82
N GLN A 8 -1.02 -26.37 -25.91
CA GLN A 8 -0.46 -25.90 -24.65
C GLN A 8 0.90 -25.24 -24.88
N LEU A 9 1.75 -25.88 -25.69
CA LEU A 9 3.06 -25.33 -26.07
C LEU A 9 2.92 -24.00 -26.85
N GLN A 10 1.91 -23.91 -27.73
CA GLN A 10 1.62 -22.65 -28.45
C GLN A 10 1.20 -21.52 -27.50
N ARG A 11 0.34 -21.78 -26.52
CA ARG A 11 -0.06 -20.78 -25.52
C ARG A 11 1.11 -20.35 -24.65
N ASP A 12 1.94 -21.31 -24.20
CA ASP A 12 3.14 -21.00 -23.41
C ASP A 12 4.15 -20.19 -24.24
N LEU A 13 4.22 -20.45 -25.55
CA LEU A 13 5.08 -19.68 -26.45
C LEU A 13 4.55 -18.25 -26.67
N GLU A 14 3.23 -18.08 -26.83
CA GLU A 14 2.59 -16.77 -26.94
C GLU A 14 2.72 -15.96 -25.65
N GLU A 15 2.55 -16.61 -24.49
CA GLU A 15 2.76 -15.97 -23.18
C GLU A 15 4.22 -15.52 -23.01
N LYS A 16 5.17 -16.40 -23.31
CA LYS A 16 6.61 -16.10 -23.26
C LYS A 16 7.02 -15.01 -24.24
N THR A 17 6.45 -15.01 -25.46
CA THR A 17 6.73 -13.95 -26.44
C THR A 17 6.15 -12.60 -26.01
N SER A 18 4.92 -12.59 -25.43
CA SER A 18 4.30 -11.40 -24.86
C SER A 18 5.08 -10.84 -23.67
N GLU A 19 5.57 -11.72 -22.80
CA GLU A 19 6.41 -11.35 -21.65
C GLU A 19 7.78 -10.81 -22.10
N ALA A 20 8.38 -11.44 -23.09
CA ALA A 20 9.63 -10.97 -23.70
C ALA A 20 9.47 -9.60 -24.41
N GLU A 21 8.34 -9.36 -25.06
CA GLU A 21 8.06 -8.05 -25.68
C GLU A 21 7.86 -6.95 -24.61
N ARG A 22 7.17 -7.25 -23.50
CA ARG A 22 7.03 -6.31 -22.35
C ARG A 22 8.37 -6.02 -21.71
N GLN A 23 9.20 -7.05 -21.49
CA GLN A 23 10.56 -6.87 -20.98
C GLN A 23 11.42 -6.06 -21.95
N LYS A 24 11.29 -6.30 -23.26
CA LYS A 24 11.99 -5.53 -24.29
C LYS A 24 11.57 -4.06 -24.33
N GLN A 25 10.27 -3.77 -24.15
CA GLN A 25 9.77 -2.41 -24.05
C GLN A 25 10.25 -1.72 -22.76
N ALA A 26 10.23 -2.43 -21.61
CA ALA A 26 10.75 -1.91 -20.35
C ALA A 26 12.27 -1.66 -20.43
N LEU A 27 13.03 -2.56 -21.05
CA LEU A 27 14.47 -2.38 -21.28
C LEU A 27 14.74 -1.22 -22.23
N ALA A 28 13.92 -1.04 -23.28
CA ALA A 28 14.05 0.09 -24.21
C ALA A 28 13.75 1.44 -23.52
N ALA A 29 12.76 1.48 -22.62
CA ALA A 29 12.48 2.65 -21.81
C ALA A 29 13.63 2.96 -20.83
N LEU A 30 14.14 1.93 -20.14
CA LEU A 30 15.30 2.06 -19.24
C LEU A 30 16.58 2.50 -19.99
N ALA A 31 16.81 1.94 -21.19
CA ALA A 31 17.93 2.32 -22.02
C ALA A 31 17.82 3.78 -22.49
N LYS A 32 16.61 4.26 -22.77
CA LYS A 32 16.37 5.67 -23.11
C LYS A 32 16.64 6.59 -21.94
N GLU A 33 16.14 6.23 -20.74
CA GLU A 33 16.37 6.98 -19.51
C GLU A 33 17.86 6.97 -19.12
N GLN A 34 18.53 5.83 -19.31
CA GLN A 34 19.99 5.70 -19.10
C GLN A 34 20.79 6.54 -20.08
N ALA A 35 20.35 6.62 -21.34
CA ALA A 35 20.97 7.47 -22.35
C ALA A 35 20.76 8.97 -22.07
N GLU A 36 19.60 9.35 -21.55
CA GLU A 36 19.32 10.73 -21.11
C GLU A 36 20.14 11.10 -19.87
N ALA A 37 20.24 10.20 -18.89
CA ALA A 37 21.10 10.39 -17.70
C ALA A 37 22.58 10.48 -18.09
N THR A 38 23.04 9.65 -19.02
CA THR A 38 24.44 9.70 -19.52
C THR A 38 24.72 11.03 -20.21
N ARG A 39 23.80 11.54 -21.03
CA ARG A 39 23.95 12.88 -21.67
C ARG A 39 23.99 14.01 -20.64
N GLN A 40 23.21 13.91 -19.56
CA GLN A 40 23.26 14.89 -18.46
C GLN A 40 24.59 14.84 -17.71
N ILE A 41 25.12 13.64 -17.46
CA ILE A 41 26.43 13.43 -16.82
C ILE A 41 27.56 13.96 -17.74
N GLU A 42 27.50 13.70 -19.04
CA GLU A 42 28.45 14.23 -20.02
C GLU A 42 28.40 15.77 -20.06
N GLY A 43 27.19 16.37 -20.06
CA GLY A 43 27.01 17.81 -19.98
C GLY A 43 27.58 18.45 -18.70
N LEU A 44 27.38 17.78 -17.55
CA LEU A 44 27.95 18.22 -16.27
C LEU A 44 29.48 18.02 -16.25
N THR A 45 30.00 16.97 -16.84
CA THR A 45 31.44 16.73 -16.92
C THR A 45 32.14 17.76 -17.80
N MET A 46 31.52 18.15 -18.92
CA MET A 46 32.01 19.26 -19.77
C MET A 46 31.97 20.61 -19.03
N ALA A 47 30.92 20.87 -18.27
CA ALA A 47 30.82 22.09 -17.44
C ALA A 47 31.89 22.11 -16.35
N VAL A 48 32.22 20.96 -15.74
CA VAL A 48 33.31 20.83 -14.77
C VAL A 48 34.68 21.07 -15.40
N VAL A 49 34.91 20.53 -16.62
CA VAL A 49 36.18 20.75 -17.36
C VAL A 49 36.35 22.22 -17.75
N VAL A 50 35.29 22.90 -18.18
CA VAL A 50 35.31 24.34 -18.45
C VAL A 50 35.55 25.14 -17.18
N ALA A 51 34.85 24.80 -16.08
CA ALA A 51 35.04 25.45 -14.79
C ALA A 51 36.47 25.22 -14.22
N GLU A 52 37.06 24.06 -14.50
CA GLU A 52 38.43 23.76 -14.10
C GLU A 52 39.49 24.53 -14.92
N ALA A 53 39.22 24.72 -16.24
CA ALA A 53 40.02 25.58 -17.11
C ALA A 53 39.91 27.07 -16.68
N ASP A 54 38.71 27.52 -16.37
CA ASP A 54 38.48 28.88 -15.84
C ASP A 54 39.15 29.06 -14.47
N ARG A 55 39.10 28.04 -13.63
CA ARG A 55 39.81 28.02 -12.32
C ARG A 55 41.35 28.10 -12.48
N GLN A 56 41.88 27.41 -13.50
CA GLN A 56 43.33 27.51 -13.78
C GLN A 56 43.74 28.89 -14.33
N ASN A 57 42.88 29.51 -15.16
CA ASN A 57 43.11 30.88 -15.64
C ASN A 57 43.05 31.87 -14.48
N LEU A 58 42.03 31.75 -13.60
CA LEU A 58 41.95 32.57 -12.39
C LEU A 58 43.11 32.34 -11.43
N LYS A 59 43.65 31.13 -11.33
CA LYS A 59 44.85 30.84 -10.55
C LYS A 59 46.11 31.53 -11.10
N LYS A 60 46.29 31.53 -12.42
CA LYS A 60 47.39 32.25 -13.07
C LYS A 60 47.25 33.74 -12.88
N GLU A 61 46.04 34.29 -13.04
CA GLU A 61 45.77 35.71 -12.82
C GLU A 61 45.97 36.11 -11.35
N THR A 62 45.64 35.22 -10.41
CA THR A 62 45.87 35.43 -8.98
C THR A 62 47.38 35.36 -8.63
N GLU A 63 48.17 34.57 -9.34
CA GLU A 63 49.65 34.56 -9.17
C GLU A 63 50.31 35.81 -9.72
N ASP A 64 49.79 36.37 -10.81
CA ASP A 64 50.25 37.66 -11.34
C ASP A 64 49.82 38.84 -10.43
N LEU A 65 48.69 38.70 -9.74
CA LEU A 65 48.18 39.70 -8.78
C LEU A 65 48.79 39.60 -7.38
N LYS A 66 49.49 38.48 -7.04
CA LYS A 66 50.26 38.34 -5.77
C LYS A 66 51.36 39.33 -5.62
N THR A 67 51.75 40.01 -6.68
CA THR A 67 52.71 41.13 -6.64
C THR A 67 52.16 42.43 -6.09
N GLN A 68 50.89 42.50 -5.85
CA GLN A 68 50.25 43.69 -5.23
C GLN A 68 49.62 43.31 -3.88
N VAL A 69 50.43 43.47 -2.83
CA VAL A 69 50.21 43.00 -1.45
C VAL A 69 48.94 43.56 -0.75
N GLN A 70 48.23 44.49 -1.33
CA GLN A 70 47.08 45.14 -0.67
C GLN A 70 45.70 44.62 -1.06
N THR A 71 45.57 43.83 -2.14
CA THR A 71 44.32 43.30 -2.63
C THR A 71 43.94 41.97 -2.01
N GLU A 72 44.87 41.26 -1.36
CA GLU A 72 44.64 39.90 -0.80
C GLU A 72 43.50 39.80 0.22
N ARG A 73 43.26 40.80 1.04
CA ARG A 73 42.22 40.73 2.09
C ARG A 73 40.82 40.90 1.56
N THR A 74 40.63 41.69 0.52
CA THR A 74 39.31 41.88 -0.10
C THR A 74 38.90 40.73 -0.98
N GLU A 75 39.89 40.07 -1.62
CA GLU A 75 39.63 38.89 -2.46
C GLU A 75 39.30 37.62 -1.65
N ARG A 76 39.95 37.41 -0.49
CA ARG A 76 39.61 36.30 0.42
C ARG A 76 38.18 36.40 0.92
N ALA A 77 37.71 37.56 1.28
CA ALA A 77 36.33 37.79 1.72
C ALA A 77 35.31 37.51 0.60
N SER A 78 35.67 37.83 -0.66
CA SER A 78 34.77 37.59 -1.80
C SER A 78 34.71 36.08 -2.19
N VAL A 79 35.83 35.36 -2.06
CA VAL A 79 35.91 33.91 -2.31
C VAL A 79 35.13 33.13 -1.23
N GLU A 80 35.24 33.57 0.04
CA GLU A 80 34.51 32.98 1.15
C GLU A 80 33.00 33.22 1.04
N LEU A 81 32.59 34.40 0.59
CA LEU A 81 31.21 34.73 0.30
C LEU A 81 30.67 33.87 -0.88
N SER A 82 31.47 33.76 -1.94
CA SER A 82 31.13 32.96 -3.12
C SER A 82 31.01 31.43 -2.81
N ASN A 83 31.90 30.90 -1.95
CA ASN A 83 31.84 29.53 -1.48
C ASN A 83 30.61 29.25 -0.60
N THR A 84 30.23 30.25 0.23
CA THR A 84 29.02 30.16 1.04
C THR A 84 27.75 30.19 0.15
N GLN A 85 27.74 31.01 -0.87
CA GLN A 85 26.66 31.04 -1.84
C GLN A 85 26.59 29.77 -2.70
N LEU A 86 27.72 29.23 -3.13
CA LEU A 86 27.79 27.95 -3.84
C LEU A 86 27.35 26.78 -2.96
N ALA A 87 27.77 26.76 -1.69
CA ALA A 87 27.32 25.73 -0.74
C ALA A 87 25.80 25.80 -0.49
N GLN A 88 25.25 27.03 -0.39
CA GLN A 88 23.80 27.23 -0.32
C GLN A 88 23.09 26.81 -1.62
N GLY A 89 23.66 27.12 -2.77
CA GLY A 89 23.13 26.73 -4.07
C GLY A 89 23.12 25.21 -4.29
N VAL A 90 24.19 24.53 -3.90
CA VAL A 90 24.27 23.07 -3.94
C VAL A 90 23.31 22.40 -2.96
N GLY A 91 23.15 22.99 -1.75
CA GLY A 91 22.17 22.54 -0.78
C GLY A 91 20.72 22.67 -1.31
N GLN A 92 20.39 23.80 -1.93
CA GLN A 92 19.08 24.02 -2.56
C GLN A 92 18.84 23.09 -3.75
N LEU A 93 19.86 22.82 -4.56
CA LEU A 93 19.78 21.88 -5.67
C LEU A 93 19.58 20.43 -5.18
N ALA A 94 20.28 20.03 -4.13
CA ALA A 94 20.13 18.72 -3.51
C ALA A 94 18.72 18.54 -2.90
N GLN A 95 18.21 19.58 -2.24
CA GLN A 95 16.86 19.60 -1.70
C GLN A 95 15.81 19.53 -2.81
N LYS A 96 15.91 20.38 -3.84
CA LYS A 96 15.01 20.35 -5.01
C LYS A 96 15.09 19.05 -5.79
N SER A 97 16.29 18.46 -5.94
CA SER A 97 16.46 17.14 -6.56
C SER A 97 15.80 16.06 -5.73
N GLY A 98 15.89 16.13 -4.40
CA GLY A 98 15.19 15.21 -3.50
C GLY A 98 13.67 15.36 -3.57
N GLU A 99 13.17 16.58 -3.64
CA GLU A 99 11.75 16.87 -3.82
C GLU A 99 11.24 16.40 -5.18
N LEU A 100 11.97 16.67 -6.25
CA LEU A 100 11.63 16.22 -7.61
C LEU A 100 11.64 14.68 -7.72
N THR A 101 12.61 14.03 -7.08
CA THR A 101 12.69 12.56 -7.04
C THR A 101 11.51 11.96 -6.27
N ARG A 102 11.08 12.60 -5.18
CA ARG A 102 9.87 12.21 -4.45
C ARG A 102 8.63 12.44 -5.31
N GLU A 103 8.51 13.59 -5.95
CA GLU A 103 7.38 13.93 -6.81
C GLU A 103 7.28 13.00 -8.02
N ILE A 104 8.39 12.63 -8.65
CA ILE A 104 8.44 11.64 -9.73
C ILE A 104 8.04 10.25 -9.22
N ARG A 105 8.52 9.84 -8.05
CA ARG A 105 8.16 8.57 -7.42
C ARG A 105 6.68 8.53 -7.06
N ASP A 106 6.17 9.60 -6.48
CA ASP A 106 4.77 9.71 -6.05
C ASP A 106 3.81 9.83 -7.22
N ASN A 107 4.28 10.27 -8.38
CA ASN A 107 3.50 10.41 -9.63
C ASN A 107 3.64 9.23 -10.59
N ARG A 108 4.52 8.26 -10.30
CA ARG A 108 4.70 7.10 -11.17
C ARG A 108 3.82 5.94 -10.68
N PRO A 109 2.93 5.40 -11.53
CA PRO A 109 2.12 4.24 -11.13
C PRO A 109 3.02 3.02 -10.92
N VAL A 110 2.79 2.33 -9.80
CA VAL A 110 3.43 1.04 -9.50
C VAL A 110 2.66 -0.05 -10.26
N ASN A 111 3.38 -0.94 -10.91
CA ASN A 111 2.76 -2.05 -11.61
C ASN A 111 2.04 -3.01 -10.65
N ALA A 112 0.91 -3.56 -11.10
CA ALA A 112 0.07 -4.43 -10.28
C ALA A 112 0.79 -5.70 -9.80
N ASN A 113 1.66 -6.29 -10.63
CA ASN A 113 2.47 -7.45 -10.24
C ASN A 113 3.46 -7.11 -9.12
N VAL A 114 4.08 -5.94 -9.15
CA VAL A 114 5.01 -5.48 -8.10
C VAL A 114 4.26 -5.28 -6.77
N LEU A 115 3.06 -4.71 -6.84
CA LEU A 115 2.20 -4.57 -5.65
C LEU A 115 1.74 -5.93 -5.11
N PHE A 116 1.41 -6.85 -5.99
CA PHE A 116 1.00 -8.19 -5.59
C PHE A 116 2.15 -8.97 -4.94
N ASP A 117 3.35 -8.94 -5.52
CA ASP A 117 4.54 -9.54 -4.93
C ASP A 117 4.90 -8.93 -3.57
N ASP A 118 4.76 -7.61 -3.45
CA ASP A 118 4.97 -6.89 -2.20
C ASP A 118 3.92 -7.30 -1.15
N PHE A 119 2.64 -7.41 -1.56
CA PHE A 119 1.56 -7.88 -0.72
C PHE A 119 1.83 -9.30 -0.19
N GLN A 120 2.15 -10.26 -1.07
CA GLN A 120 2.42 -11.64 -0.67
C GLN A 120 3.57 -11.74 0.33
N ARG A 121 4.64 -10.97 0.12
CA ARG A 121 5.80 -10.94 1.03
C ARG A 121 5.48 -10.33 2.39
N ASN A 122 4.44 -9.51 2.50
CA ASN A 122 4.10 -8.77 3.72
C ASN A 122 2.79 -9.23 4.37
N GLN A 123 2.20 -10.30 3.86
CA GLN A 123 1.02 -10.91 4.42
C GLN A 123 1.31 -11.47 5.81
N VAL A 124 0.35 -11.28 6.72
CA VAL A 124 0.33 -11.84 8.06
C VAL A 124 -0.95 -12.66 8.22
N VAL A 125 -0.99 -13.57 9.17
CA VAL A 125 -2.19 -14.34 9.49
C VAL A 125 -2.77 -13.85 10.81
N ALA A 126 -4.02 -13.38 10.78
CA ALA A 126 -4.82 -13.12 11.98
C ALA A 126 -5.53 -14.42 12.40
N SER A 127 -5.22 -14.92 13.58
CA SER A 127 -5.82 -16.11 14.15
C SER A 127 -6.83 -15.70 15.21
N PHE A 128 -8.11 -15.85 14.91
CA PHE A 128 -9.22 -15.68 15.84
C PHE A 128 -9.49 -17.00 16.54
N SER A 129 -9.62 -16.95 17.86
CA SER A 129 -10.11 -18.05 18.68
C SER A 129 -11.17 -17.50 19.63
N ALA A 130 -12.32 -18.13 19.66
CA ALA A 130 -13.45 -17.71 20.47
C ALA A 130 -14.23 -18.89 21.01
N SER A 131 -15.03 -18.66 22.05
CA SER A 131 -16.00 -19.61 22.54
C SER A 131 -17.32 -18.93 22.82
N HIS A 132 -18.43 -19.60 22.54
CA HIS A 132 -19.77 -19.19 22.92
C HIS A 132 -20.43 -20.29 23.78
N ARG A 133 -21.50 -19.92 24.49
CA ARG A 133 -22.21 -20.85 25.35
C ARG A 133 -23.13 -21.73 24.50
N GLY A 134 -22.74 -22.99 24.30
CA GLY A 134 -23.59 -24.00 23.68
C GLY A 134 -24.46 -24.76 24.68
N LEU A 135 -25.41 -25.56 24.20
CA LEU A 135 -26.32 -26.37 25.01
C LEU A 135 -25.59 -27.41 25.89
N PHE A 136 -24.43 -27.88 25.48
CA PHE A 136 -23.64 -28.89 26.18
C PHE A 136 -22.31 -28.35 26.73
N GLY A 137 -22.15 -27.03 26.83
CA GLY A 137 -20.94 -26.39 27.32
C GLY A 137 -20.33 -25.40 26.32
N PRO A 138 -19.14 -24.87 26.59
CA PRO A 138 -18.48 -23.92 25.67
C PRO A 138 -18.16 -24.56 24.33
N THR A 139 -18.58 -23.94 23.25
CA THR A 139 -18.28 -24.39 21.88
C THR A 139 -17.17 -23.50 21.33
N PRO A 140 -15.98 -24.07 21.02
CA PRO A 140 -14.88 -23.31 20.45
C PRO A 140 -15.07 -23.06 18.95
N VAL A 141 -14.70 -21.86 18.50
CA VAL A 141 -14.66 -21.47 17.09
C VAL A 141 -13.29 -20.86 16.81
N ALA A 142 -12.69 -21.21 15.68
CA ALA A 142 -11.43 -20.63 15.24
C ALA A 142 -11.49 -20.24 13.76
N ARG A 143 -10.81 -19.14 13.40
CA ARG A 143 -10.64 -18.66 12.05
C ARG A 143 -9.21 -18.18 11.86
N ARG A 144 -8.62 -18.46 10.70
CA ARG A 144 -7.31 -17.96 10.30
C ARG A 144 -7.45 -17.14 9.01
N ILE A 145 -7.10 -15.89 9.07
CA ILE A 145 -7.39 -14.91 8.02
C ILE A 145 -6.07 -14.28 7.56
N PRO A 146 -5.67 -14.48 6.31
CA PRO A 146 -4.58 -13.72 5.73
C PRO A 146 -4.97 -12.24 5.64
N THR A 147 -4.06 -11.36 6.07
CA THR A 147 -4.28 -9.91 6.05
C THR A 147 -2.96 -9.17 5.92
N VAL A 148 -3.00 -7.84 5.86
CA VAL A 148 -1.84 -6.96 5.93
C VAL A 148 -2.06 -5.88 6.96
N PHE A 149 -0.96 -5.25 7.40
CA PHE A 149 -1.04 -4.10 8.27
C PHE A 149 -1.19 -2.80 7.47
N THR A 150 -2.04 -1.93 7.98
CA THR A 150 -2.29 -0.61 7.41
C THR A 150 -2.25 0.47 8.48
N THR A 151 -2.04 1.73 8.08
CA THR A 151 -1.96 2.86 9.00
C THR A 151 -2.56 4.13 8.42
N ASP A 152 -3.16 4.92 9.31
CA ASP A 152 -3.56 6.31 9.06
C ASP A 152 -2.44 7.32 9.39
N GLY A 153 -1.26 6.82 9.77
CA GLY A 153 -0.13 7.60 10.25
C GLY A 153 -0.11 7.83 11.77
N ARG A 154 -1.13 7.33 12.50
CA ARG A 154 -1.23 7.41 13.97
C ARG A 154 -1.15 6.04 14.62
N ARG A 155 -1.94 5.11 14.15
CA ARG A 155 -2.02 3.73 14.66
C ARG A 155 -1.89 2.74 13.51
N VAL A 156 -1.55 1.52 13.85
CA VAL A 156 -1.47 0.40 12.91
C VAL A 156 -2.63 -0.54 13.15
N TYR A 157 -3.19 -1.07 12.07
CA TYR A 157 -4.33 -1.96 12.08
C TYR A 157 -4.12 -3.13 11.13
N ALA A 158 -4.61 -4.31 11.48
CA ALA A 158 -4.91 -5.36 10.52
C ALA A 158 -6.33 -5.14 10.00
N LEU A 159 -6.55 -5.40 8.71
CA LEU A 159 -7.81 -5.12 8.01
C LEU A 159 -8.38 -6.40 7.41
N MET A 160 -9.68 -6.65 7.61
CA MET A 160 -10.38 -7.83 7.08
C MET A 160 -11.88 -7.59 6.92
N HIS A 161 -12.53 -8.45 6.17
CA HIS A 161 -13.99 -8.43 6.06
C HIS A 161 -14.63 -9.23 7.20
N VAL A 162 -15.78 -8.78 7.69
CA VAL A 162 -16.47 -9.38 8.85
C VAL A 162 -16.80 -10.86 8.63
N GLU A 163 -17.20 -11.24 7.40
CA GLU A 163 -17.55 -12.62 7.07
C GLU A 163 -16.37 -13.59 7.09
N ASP A 164 -15.15 -13.09 7.04
CA ASP A 164 -13.94 -13.91 7.19
C ASP A 164 -13.64 -14.17 8.67
N THR A 165 -14.22 -13.35 9.56
CA THR A 165 -14.02 -13.43 11.01
C THR A 165 -15.03 -14.38 11.68
N ILE A 166 -15.00 -14.42 13.00
CA ILE A 166 -16.01 -15.12 13.81
C ILE A 166 -17.31 -14.33 13.97
N PHE A 167 -17.36 -13.06 13.55
CA PHE A 167 -18.47 -12.12 13.73
C PHE A 167 -19.34 -11.99 12.48
N SER A 168 -19.60 -13.09 11.79
CA SER A 168 -20.42 -13.08 10.55
C SER A 168 -21.77 -12.41 10.77
N PHE A 169 -22.21 -11.63 9.77
CA PHE A 169 -23.55 -11.03 9.73
C PHE A 169 -24.59 -11.90 9.01
N GLU A 170 -24.17 -13.03 8.44
CA GLU A 170 -25.04 -14.02 7.78
C GLU A 170 -25.79 -14.90 8.79
N THR A 171 -25.27 -14.98 10.00
CA THR A 171 -25.89 -15.72 11.11
C THR A 171 -26.25 -14.79 12.26
N PRO A 172 -27.23 -15.13 13.11
CA PRO A 172 -27.51 -14.39 14.33
C PRO A 172 -26.25 -14.22 15.17
N GLY A 173 -26.12 -13.06 15.81
CA GLY A 173 -24.96 -12.77 16.65
C GLY A 173 -24.92 -13.67 17.89
N ASP A 174 -23.81 -14.39 18.07
CA ASP A 174 -23.55 -15.17 19.26
C ASP A 174 -23.00 -14.30 20.39
N ASP A 175 -23.40 -14.62 21.62
CA ASP A 175 -22.75 -14.06 22.81
C ASP A 175 -21.45 -14.82 23.10
N TRP A 176 -20.35 -14.22 22.66
CA TRP A 176 -19.02 -14.77 22.88
C TRP A 176 -18.63 -14.63 24.35
N THR A 177 -18.20 -15.73 24.94
CA THR A 177 -17.70 -15.74 26.33
C THR A 177 -16.21 -15.40 26.39
N GLN A 178 -15.51 -15.69 25.33
CA GLN A 178 -14.09 -15.37 25.17
C GLN A 178 -13.78 -15.15 23.71
N VAL A 179 -13.02 -14.09 23.40
CA VAL A 179 -12.45 -13.82 22.09
C VAL A 179 -10.98 -13.53 22.26
N SER A 180 -10.15 -14.13 21.46
CA SER A 180 -8.72 -13.78 21.33
C SER A 180 -8.33 -13.64 19.86
N VAL A 181 -7.45 -12.70 19.58
CA VAL A 181 -6.88 -12.49 18.27
C VAL A 181 -5.37 -12.42 18.41
N THR A 182 -4.68 -13.21 17.60
CA THR A 182 -3.21 -13.21 17.53
C THR A 182 -2.76 -13.06 16.10
N PHE A 183 -1.62 -12.40 15.89
CA PHE A 183 -1.00 -12.26 14.58
C PHE A 183 0.25 -13.13 14.48
N GLU A 184 0.37 -13.83 13.35
CA GLU A 184 1.46 -14.74 13.05
C GLU A 184 2.04 -14.37 11.67
N ARG A 185 3.36 -14.38 11.54
CA ARG A 185 4.05 -14.29 10.25
C ARG A 185 5.19 -15.30 10.14
N ALA A 186 5.85 -15.60 11.24
CA ALA A 186 6.84 -16.66 11.35
C ALA A 186 6.38 -17.65 12.42
N PRO A 187 6.78 -18.92 12.37
CA PRO A 187 6.24 -19.98 13.24
C PRO A 187 6.46 -19.74 14.74
N SER A 188 7.28 -18.78 15.12
CA SER A 188 7.71 -18.58 16.51
C SER A 188 7.28 -17.24 17.15
N TYR A 189 6.61 -16.34 16.44
CA TYR A 189 6.21 -15.06 17.00
C TYR A 189 4.71 -14.84 16.87
N HIS A 190 4.05 -14.73 18.03
CA HIS A 190 2.63 -14.48 18.17
C HIS A 190 2.43 -13.20 18.98
N THR A 191 1.64 -12.27 18.50
CA THR A 191 1.30 -11.07 19.25
C THR A 191 -0.21 -10.97 19.43
N PRO A 192 -0.70 -10.86 20.70
CA PRO A 192 -2.13 -10.72 20.95
C PRO A 192 -2.59 -9.29 20.69
N ALA A 193 -3.84 -9.16 20.25
CA ALA A 193 -4.55 -7.90 20.12
C ALA A 193 -5.47 -7.65 21.32
N ALA A 194 -5.69 -6.38 21.65
CA ALA A 194 -6.51 -5.98 22.79
C ALA A 194 -8.00 -5.82 22.45
N SER A 195 -8.33 -5.54 21.18
CA SER A 195 -9.71 -5.32 20.73
C SER A 195 -9.88 -5.65 19.27
N VAL A 196 -11.13 -5.83 18.88
CA VAL A 196 -11.62 -5.92 17.51
C VAL A 196 -12.56 -4.74 17.29
N GLU A 197 -12.35 -3.96 16.25
CA GLU A 197 -13.12 -2.75 15.97
C GLU A 197 -13.85 -2.89 14.63
N PHE A 198 -15.11 -2.43 14.56
CA PHE A 198 -15.93 -2.40 13.34
C PHE A 198 -16.00 -0.96 12.85
N LEU A 199 -15.62 -0.70 11.58
CA LEU A 199 -15.51 0.66 11.11
C LEU A 199 -16.85 1.38 10.95
N GLY A 200 -16.84 2.68 11.24
CA GLY A 200 -18.03 3.53 11.16
C GLY A 200 -18.52 3.77 9.74
N ILE A 201 -17.61 3.72 8.75
CA ILE A 201 -17.97 3.88 7.33
C ILE A 201 -18.78 2.68 6.82
N ASP A 202 -18.37 1.48 7.18
CA ASP A 202 -19.08 0.24 6.89
C ASP A 202 -18.75 -0.81 7.95
N PRO A 203 -19.72 -1.28 8.74
CA PRO A 203 -19.48 -2.26 9.80
C PRO A 203 -18.98 -3.63 9.30
N ARG A 204 -19.07 -3.92 8.01
CA ARG A 204 -18.47 -5.14 7.42
C ARG A 204 -16.95 -5.10 7.43
N ILE A 205 -16.37 -3.93 7.64
CA ILE A 205 -14.91 -3.76 7.73
C ILE A 205 -14.51 -3.91 9.19
N VAL A 206 -13.76 -4.96 9.45
CA VAL A 206 -13.19 -5.26 10.75
C VAL A 206 -11.73 -4.85 10.76
N VAL A 207 -11.33 -4.11 11.77
CA VAL A 207 -9.94 -3.76 12.01
C VAL A 207 -9.52 -4.20 13.40
N VAL A 208 -8.27 -4.62 13.50
CA VAL A 208 -7.69 -5.03 14.79
C VAL A 208 -6.47 -4.14 15.03
N PRO A 209 -6.54 -3.25 16.04
CA PRO A 209 -5.41 -2.38 16.39
C PRO A 209 -4.21 -3.20 16.85
N ILE A 210 -3.04 -2.78 16.44
CA ILE A 210 -1.75 -3.36 16.85
C ILE A 210 -0.75 -2.21 17.09
N SER A 211 0.20 -2.40 17.99
CA SER A 211 1.25 -1.40 18.17
C SER A 211 2.27 -1.41 17.02
N ALA A 212 2.93 -0.29 16.79
CA ALA A 212 4.00 -0.20 15.79
C ALA A 212 5.16 -1.17 16.10
N ASP A 213 5.48 -1.37 17.38
CA ASP A 213 6.52 -2.29 17.83
C ASP A 213 6.15 -3.75 17.53
N GLN A 214 4.89 -4.12 17.76
CA GLN A 214 4.37 -5.45 17.43
C GLN A 214 4.40 -5.71 15.91
N ALA A 215 3.98 -4.72 15.09
CA ALA A 215 4.05 -4.83 13.64
C ALA A 215 5.51 -4.97 13.15
N SER A 216 6.41 -4.20 13.74
CA SER A 216 7.85 -4.26 13.45
C SER A 216 8.45 -5.60 13.84
N ALA A 217 8.10 -6.14 15.00
CA ALA A 217 8.56 -7.45 15.47
C ALA A 217 8.11 -8.60 14.56
N LEU A 218 6.92 -8.49 13.95
CA LEU A 218 6.45 -9.41 12.91
C LEU A 218 7.19 -9.21 11.57
N GLY A 219 7.97 -8.14 11.41
CA GLY A 219 8.73 -7.83 10.20
C GLY A 219 7.84 -7.60 8.97
N ALA A 220 6.56 -7.25 9.15
CA ALA A 220 5.63 -6.99 8.06
C ALA A 220 5.64 -5.51 7.71
N LYS A 221 5.53 -5.21 6.41
CA LYS A 221 5.32 -3.85 5.93
C LYS A 221 3.95 -3.34 6.37
N VAL A 222 3.91 -2.07 6.78
CA VAL A 222 2.67 -1.36 7.08
C VAL A 222 2.33 -0.48 5.89
N TYR A 223 1.15 -0.68 5.29
CA TYR A 223 0.66 0.09 4.16
C TYR A 223 -0.05 1.35 4.65
N SER A 224 0.28 2.50 4.09
CA SER A 224 -0.48 3.72 4.37
C SER A 224 -1.82 3.70 3.66
N ILE A 225 -2.86 4.32 4.25
CA ILE A 225 -4.08 4.63 3.51
C ILE A 225 -3.81 5.70 2.45
N ALA A 226 -4.52 5.63 1.33
CA ALA A 226 -4.38 6.58 0.24
C ALA A 226 -4.98 7.93 0.64
N ARG A 227 -4.16 8.98 0.60
CA ARG A 227 -4.62 10.36 0.87
C ARG A 227 -5.39 10.95 -0.29
N ASP A 228 -5.01 10.57 -1.51
CA ASP A 228 -5.69 10.93 -2.74
C ASP A 228 -6.08 9.63 -3.48
N PRO A 229 -7.28 9.11 -3.22
CA PRO A 229 -7.74 7.85 -3.80
C PRO A 229 -7.93 7.91 -5.32
N PHE A 230 -8.13 9.10 -5.89
CA PHE A 230 -8.42 9.29 -7.32
C PHE A 230 -7.24 9.81 -8.13
N LYS A 231 -6.03 9.79 -7.57
CA LYS A 231 -4.79 10.19 -8.26
C LYS A 231 -4.57 9.43 -9.58
N PHE A 232 -4.97 8.16 -9.62
CA PHE A 232 -4.95 7.32 -10.80
C PHE A 232 -6.35 6.82 -11.13
N PRO A 233 -6.70 6.63 -12.40
CA PRO A 233 -8.02 6.15 -12.80
C PRO A 233 -8.27 4.69 -12.47
N ASP A 234 -7.18 3.92 -12.29
CA ASP A 234 -7.21 2.50 -11.99
C ASP A 234 -6.65 2.20 -10.62
N ALA A 235 -7.17 1.13 -10.02
CA ALA A 235 -6.69 0.56 -8.77
C ALA A 235 -6.23 -0.88 -8.99
N VAL A 236 -5.43 -1.40 -8.07
CA VAL A 236 -5.02 -2.79 -8.03
C VAL A 236 -5.85 -3.51 -6.98
N LEU A 237 -6.62 -4.48 -7.44
CA LEU A 237 -7.39 -5.38 -6.59
C LEU A 237 -6.57 -6.62 -6.29
N ILE A 238 -6.47 -6.98 -5.01
CA ILE A 238 -5.76 -8.15 -4.56
C ILE A 238 -6.71 -9.02 -3.73
N ASN A 239 -6.85 -10.28 -4.13
CA ASN A 239 -7.65 -11.24 -3.39
C ASN A 239 -7.14 -11.35 -1.95
N ALA A 240 -8.06 -11.34 -0.99
CA ALA A 240 -7.72 -11.42 0.45
C ALA A 240 -6.85 -12.63 0.78
N SER A 241 -7.04 -13.76 0.09
CA SER A 241 -6.21 -14.96 0.26
C SER A 241 -4.82 -14.88 -0.39
N GLY A 242 -4.51 -13.80 -1.13
CA GLY A 242 -3.25 -13.64 -1.87
C GLY A 242 -3.09 -14.56 -3.08
N LYS A 243 -4.19 -15.12 -3.62
CA LYS A 243 -4.14 -16.07 -4.75
C LYS A 243 -4.28 -15.42 -6.12
N GLY A 244 -4.70 -14.16 -6.17
CA GLY A 244 -4.91 -13.47 -7.44
C GLY A 244 -4.94 -11.95 -7.26
N TYR A 245 -4.74 -11.25 -8.34
CA TYR A 245 -4.81 -9.80 -8.41
C TYR A 245 -5.22 -9.34 -9.81
N GLY A 246 -5.60 -8.08 -9.90
CA GLY A 246 -5.89 -7.46 -11.19
C GLY A 246 -6.01 -5.95 -11.09
N THR A 247 -5.98 -5.28 -12.24
CA THR A 247 -6.17 -3.83 -12.34
C THR A 247 -7.61 -3.54 -12.72
N VAL A 248 -8.27 -2.66 -11.99
CA VAL A 248 -9.68 -2.27 -12.19
C VAL A 248 -9.81 -0.77 -12.30
N GLY A 249 -10.61 -0.33 -13.24
CA GLY A 249 -11.15 1.03 -13.22
C GLY A 249 -12.17 1.17 -12.09
N PHE A 250 -12.19 2.32 -11.43
CA PHE A 250 -13.17 2.59 -10.38
C PHE A 250 -13.72 4.01 -10.49
N LYS A 251 -14.95 4.17 -10.03
CA LYS A 251 -15.66 5.46 -10.07
C LYS A 251 -16.27 5.74 -8.71
N LEU A 252 -16.16 7.00 -8.28
CA LEU A 252 -16.85 7.46 -7.09
C LEU A 252 -18.36 7.29 -7.29
N ASP A 253 -19.04 6.77 -6.27
CA ASP A 253 -20.48 6.81 -6.20
C ASP A 253 -20.89 8.22 -5.75
N PRO A 254 -21.54 9.05 -6.61
CA PRO A 254 -21.88 10.41 -6.25
C PRO A 254 -22.92 10.50 -5.15
N GLU A 255 -23.74 9.46 -4.98
CA GLU A 255 -24.75 9.40 -3.91
C GLU A 255 -24.12 9.00 -2.56
N ARG A 256 -22.94 8.34 -2.62
CA ARG A 256 -22.27 7.78 -1.44
C ARG A 256 -20.76 7.93 -1.55
N PRO A 257 -20.21 9.08 -1.18
CA PRO A 257 -18.78 9.39 -1.35
C PRO A 257 -17.83 8.49 -0.55
N GLY A 258 -18.35 7.64 0.35
CA GLY A 258 -17.57 6.61 1.03
C GLY A 258 -17.36 5.33 0.24
N TYR A 259 -17.98 5.21 -0.95
CA TYR A 259 -17.88 4.00 -1.78
C TYR A 259 -17.45 4.34 -3.19
N VAL A 260 -16.74 3.42 -3.79
CA VAL A 260 -16.41 3.44 -5.22
C VAL A 260 -16.96 2.19 -5.88
N ARG A 261 -17.51 2.38 -7.06
CA ARG A 261 -17.94 1.28 -7.90
C ARG A 261 -16.79 0.80 -8.76
N VAL A 262 -16.54 -0.50 -8.71
CA VAL A 262 -15.50 -1.17 -9.49
C VAL A 262 -16.08 -1.56 -10.87
N ASP A 263 -15.34 -1.27 -11.93
CA ASP A 263 -15.77 -1.66 -13.29
C ASP A 263 -15.34 -3.10 -13.60
N ASN A 264 -16.26 -4.04 -13.34
CA ASN A 264 -16.05 -5.47 -13.54
C ASN A 264 -16.00 -5.89 -15.02
N ARG A 265 -16.36 -5.02 -15.97
CA ARG A 265 -16.52 -5.40 -17.39
C ARG A 265 -15.20 -5.69 -18.08
N LEU A 266 -14.12 -5.01 -17.68
CA LEU A 266 -12.78 -5.22 -18.24
C LEU A 266 -12.06 -6.42 -17.61
N PHE A 267 -12.40 -6.78 -16.37
CA PHE A 267 -11.74 -7.83 -15.61
C PHE A 267 -11.85 -9.20 -16.26
N LYS A 268 -13.06 -9.56 -16.70
CA LYS A 268 -13.35 -10.86 -17.31
C LYS A 268 -12.60 -11.12 -18.61
N ARG A 269 -12.00 -10.09 -19.23
CA ARG A 269 -11.32 -10.19 -20.54
C ARG A 269 -9.80 -10.33 -20.46
N ILE A 270 -9.16 -9.88 -19.37
CA ILE A 270 -7.71 -9.66 -19.35
C ILE A 270 -6.97 -10.62 -18.41
N PHE A 271 -7.58 -11.02 -17.29
CA PHE A 271 -6.87 -11.69 -16.19
C PHE A 271 -7.45 -13.07 -15.79
N GLY A 272 -8.18 -13.74 -16.65
CA GLY A 272 -8.67 -15.10 -16.39
C GLY A 272 -9.79 -15.16 -15.34
N ASP A 273 -9.74 -16.16 -14.45
CA ASP A 273 -10.82 -16.48 -13.49
C ASP A 273 -10.85 -15.57 -12.24
N PHE A 274 -10.02 -14.53 -12.17
CA PHE A 274 -10.06 -13.61 -11.04
C PHE A 274 -11.26 -12.65 -11.21
N ALA A 275 -12.21 -12.73 -10.29
CA ALA A 275 -13.34 -11.82 -10.20
C ALA A 275 -13.32 -11.10 -8.85
N PRO A 276 -13.63 -9.78 -8.81
CA PRO A 276 -13.76 -9.06 -7.55
C PRO A 276 -14.75 -9.76 -6.62
N SER A 277 -14.37 -9.89 -5.36
CA SER A 277 -15.20 -10.50 -4.34
C SER A 277 -15.10 -9.71 -3.03
N ARG A 278 -16.07 -9.91 -2.14
CA ARG A 278 -16.03 -9.33 -0.80
C ARG A 278 -14.71 -9.70 -0.11
N GLY A 279 -14.17 -8.77 0.64
CA GLY A 279 -12.93 -8.96 1.38
C GLY A 279 -11.65 -8.69 0.57
N ASP A 280 -11.74 -8.55 -0.76
CA ASP A 280 -10.58 -8.22 -1.57
C ASP A 280 -10.08 -6.81 -1.24
N LEU A 281 -8.76 -6.68 -1.13
CA LEU A 281 -8.11 -5.41 -0.81
C LEU A 281 -7.86 -4.59 -2.08
N VAL A 282 -8.14 -3.30 -1.99
CA VAL A 282 -7.98 -2.37 -3.11
C VAL A 282 -6.85 -1.40 -2.82
N PHE A 283 -5.84 -1.40 -3.68
CA PHE A 283 -4.68 -0.53 -3.57
C PHE A 283 -4.68 0.51 -4.70
N SER A 284 -4.27 1.72 -4.37
CA SER A 284 -3.89 2.71 -5.38
C SER A 284 -2.64 2.25 -6.11
N GLN A 285 -2.46 2.71 -7.34
CA GLN A 285 -1.19 2.55 -8.06
C GLN A 285 -0.01 3.32 -7.42
N THR A 286 -0.23 4.05 -6.33
CA THR A 286 0.86 4.56 -5.47
C THR A 286 1.38 3.50 -4.48
N GLY A 287 0.73 2.35 -4.34
CA GLY A 287 1.01 1.33 -3.33
C GLY A 287 0.33 1.58 -1.98
N ALA A 288 -0.50 2.61 -1.87
CA ALA A 288 -1.30 2.89 -0.68
C ALA A 288 -2.64 2.13 -0.72
N LEU A 289 -3.15 1.73 0.43
CA LEU A 289 -4.45 1.08 0.55
C LEU A 289 -5.58 2.08 0.30
N LEU A 290 -6.49 1.77 -0.62
CA LEU A 290 -7.70 2.54 -0.89
C LEU A 290 -8.87 2.07 0.01
N GLY A 291 -9.05 0.77 0.12
CA GLY A 291 -10.17 0.20 0.84
C GLY A 291 -10.28 -1.30 0.70
N ILE A 292 -11.46 -1.81 0.99
CA ILE A 292 -11.81 -3.22 0.91
C ILE A 292 -13.15 -3.40 0.16
N MET A 293 -13.25 -4.45 -0.64
CA MET A 293 -14.49 -4.79 -1.31
C MET A 293 -15.53 -5.27 -0.29
N VAL A 294 -16.69 -4.63 -0.29
CA VAL A 294 -17.82 -5.00 0.59
C VAL A 294 -18.78 -5.97 -0.11
N ASN A 295 -18.75 -6.00 -1.43
CA ASN A 295 -19.38 -7.00 -2.29
C ASN A 295 -18.62 -7.07 -3.64
N SER A 296 -19.17 -7.70 -4.67
CA SER A 296 -18.51 -7.85 -5.99
C SER A 296 -18.36 -6.54 -6.79
N ASP A 297 -19.11 -5.51 -6.45
CA ASP A 297 -19.23 -4.29 -7.25
C ASP A 297 -18.72 -3.04 -6.53
N PHE A 298 -18.71 -3.04 -5.20
CA PHE A 298 -18.40 -1.86 -4.40
C PHE A 298 -17.24 -2.09 -3.44
N CYS A 299 -16.33 -1.12 -3.43
CA CYS A 299 -15.28 -0.96 -2.43
C CYS A 299 -15.64 0.18 -1.48
N ALA A 300 -15.56 -0.05 -0.18
CA ALA A 300 -15.59 1.02 0.81
C ALA A 300 -14.22 1.67 0.93
N LEU A 301 -14.18 2.99 0.73
CA LEU A 301 -12.95 3.79 0.84
C LEU A 301 -12.61 4.03 2.32
N ILE A 302 -11.39 3.71 2.70
CA ILE A 302 -10.92 3.92 4.06
C ILE A 302 -10.14 5.22 4.15
N GLY A 303 -10.82 6.28 4.60
CA GLY A 303 -10.18 7.58 4.87
C GLY A 303 -9.67 7.73 6.31
N ASN A 304 -10.24 6.95 7.23
CA ASN A 304 -9.85 6.88 8.64
C ASN A 304 -10.34 5.57 9.27
N PHE A 305 -9.87 5.28 10.48
CA PHE A 305 -10.22 4.09 11.24
C PHE A 305 -11.12 4.42 12.45
N SER A 306 -12.13 5.28 12.25
CA SER A 306 -13.11 5.59 13.31
C SER A 306 -14.06 4.42 13.50
N PRO A 307 -14.10 3.76 14.68
CA PRO A 307 -14.95 2.61 14.92
C PRO A 307 -16.41 3.01 15.16
N ALA A 308 -17.35 2.21 14.67
CA ALA A 308 -18.76 2.23 15.07
C ALA A 308 -18.98 1.45 16.37
N ALA A 309 -18.21 0.39 16.53
CA ALA A 309 -18.25 -0.47 17.71
C ALA A 309 -16.89 -1.14 17.93
N SER A 310 -16.64 -1.59 19.16
CA SER A 310 -15.42 -2.30 19.54
C SER A 310 -15.75 -3.43 20.49
N ILE A 311 -15.10 -4.57 20.33
CA ILE A 311 -15.16 -5.72 21.23
C ILE A 311 -13.77 -5.91 21.84
N ALA A 312 -13.67 -5.81 23.16
CA ALA A 312 -12.43 -6.12 23.87
C ALA A 312 -12.19 -7.64 23.85
N THR A 313 -10.94 -8.03 23.69
CA THR A 313 -10.51 -9.43 23.69
C THR A 313 -10.18 -9.92 25.11
N GLY A 314 -10.06 -11.22 25.29
CA GLY A 314 -9.70 -11.84 26.56
C GLY A 314 -10.85 -11.90 27.55
N GLY A 315 -10.54 -11.74 28.84
CA GLY A 315 -11.51 -11.91 29.96
C GLY A 315 -12.64 -10.88 29.96
N GLY A 316 -12.53 -9.76 29.28
CA GLY A 316 -13.55 -8.72 29.20
C GLY A 316 -14.66 -9.00 28.18
N THR A 317 -14.53 -10.02 27.34
CA THR A 317 -15.48 -10.28 26.23
C THR A 317 -16.87 -10.62 26.73
N ALA A 318 -17.00 -11.49 27.74
CA ALA A 318 -18.28 -12.00 28.22
C ALA A 318 -19.24 -10.92 28.78
N ALA A 319 -18.71 -9.78 29.22
CA ALA A 319 -19.48 -8.69 29.78
C ALA A 319 -20.07 -7.71 28.75
N GLN A 320 -19.76 -7.90 27.45
CA GLN A 320 -20.04 -6.89 26.43
C GLN A 320 -21.35 -7.12 25.66
N GLY A 321 -22.04 -8.27 25.84
CA GLY A 321 -23.24 -8.59 25.05
C GLY A 321 -22.95 -8.59 23.53
N THR A 322 -21.96 -9.35 23.14
CA THR A 322 -21.40 -9.33 21.78
C THR A 322 -22.43 -9.69 20.72
N GLY A 323 -23.38 -10.59 21.01
CA GLY A 323 -24.45 -10.97 20.09
C GLY A 323 -25.32 -9.77 19.72
N GLY A 324 -25.83 -9.06 20.73
CA GLY A 324 -26.65 -7.85 20.48
C GLY A 324 -25.89 -6.74 19.75
N LEU A 325 -24.57 -6.61 20.00
CA LEU A 325 -23.72 -5.66 19.29
C LEU A 325 -23.60 -6.03 17.82
N VAL A 326 -23.27 -7.29 17.51
CA VAL A 326 -23.13 -7.81 16.15
C VAL A 326 -24.45 -7.72 15.38
N ASP A 327 -25.59 -8.08 16.03
CA ASP A 327 -26.93 -7.94 15.43
C ASP A 327 -27.27 -6.48 15.09
N GLY A 328 -26.91 -5.53 15.96
CA GLY A 328 -27.08 -4.10 15.72
C GLY A 328 -26.27 -3.63 14.52
N LEU A 329 -25.02 -4.08 14.37
CA LEU A 329 -24.18 -3.76 13.23
C LEU A 329 -24.72 -4.41 11.94
N SER A 330 -25.17 -5.65 12.00
CA SER A 330 -25.81 -6.35 10.88
C SER A 330 -27.10 -5.63 10.44
N ALA A 331 -27.95 -5.16 11.38
CA ALA A 331 -29.12 -4.39 11.06
C ALA A 331 -28.79 -3.07 10.35
N ARG A 332 -27.69 -2.41 10.74
CA ARG A 332 -27.19 -1.22 10.06
C ARG A 332 -26.77 -1.52 8.62
N VAL A 333 -26.11 -2.63 8.34
CA VAL A 333 -25.75 -3.06 6.98
C VAL A 333 -27.02 -3.34 6.17
N ARG A 334 -28.01 -4.02 6.75
CA ARG A 334 -29.31 -4.28 6.07
C ARG A 334 -30.12 -3.00 5.80
N SER A 335 -29.82 -1.90 6.48
CA SER A 335 -30.43 -0.60 6.17
C SER A 335 -29.79 0.15 5.01
N LEU A 336 -28.64 -0.34 4.52
CA LEU A 336 -28.00 0.20 3.32
C LEU A 336 -28.87 -0.14 2.08
N PRO A 337 -28.73 0.62 1.00
CA PRO A 337 -29.38 0.28 -0.26
C PRO A 337 -28.97 -1.11 -0.76
N LEU A 338 -29.91 -1.80 -1.42
CA LEU A 338 -29.73 -3.19 -1.88
C LEU A 338 -28.45 -3.44 -2.67
N GLN A 339 -28.02 -2.48 -3.49
CA GLN A 339 -26.78 -2.61 -4.27
C GLN A 339 -25.49 -2.58 -3.42
N LEU A 340 -25.59 -2.12 -2.17
CA LEU A 340 -24.46 -2.10 -1.22
C LEU A 340 -24.53 -3.26 -0.22
N GLN A 341 -25.67 -3.95 -0.13
CA GLN A 341 -25.82 -5.13 0.71
C GLN A 341 -25.19 -6.37 0.03
#